data_7508cb9d803c6d10d9a8ba15ff12627a
#
_entry.id   7508cb9d803c6d10d9a8ba15ff12627a
#
_cell.length_a   1.000
_cell.length_b   1.000
_cell.length_c   1.000
_cell.angle_alpha   90.00
_cell.angle_beta   90.00
_cell.angle_gamma   90.00
#
_symmetry.space_group_name_H-M   'P 1'
#
loop_
_entity.id
_entity.type
_entity.pdbx_description
1 polymer ?
#
loop_
_entity_poly.entity_id
_entity_poly.type
_entity_poly.pdbx_seq_one_letter_code
_entity_poly.pdbx_strand_id
1 'polypeptide(L)'
;MKKWIVAAGILLGWALRPFGAEDAGSLYVVDTLALETKDGQVIATDGTVEGSGATVKDALDEMALHTPGILFLRQTRRIIFCGENRELEMIRALPDEIPMGAFLYQTEQPIERIKEDKELNEVLTARETEGLMVPSLAQVRNQMLLDENMQ
;
A
#
# COMPACT_ATOMS: atom_id res chain seq x y z
N MET A 1 -42.09 33.69 -8.57
CA MET A 1 -40.95 33.31 -9.40
C MET A 1 -39.67 32.97 -8.62
N LYS A 2 -39.29 33.69 -7.58
CA LYS A 2 -38.04 33.40 -6.82
C LYS A 2 -37.96 32.02 -6.15
N LYS A 3 -39.09 31.45 -5.72
CA LYS A 3 -39.12 30.10 -5.03
C LYS A 3 -38.84 28.94 -5.99
N TRP A 4 -39.19 29.06 -7.26
CA TRP A 4 -38.95 28.03 -8.27
C TRP A 4 -37.50 27.99 -8.73
N ILE A 5 -36.79 29.12 -8.71
CA ILE A 5 -35.38 29.21 -9.07
C ILE A 5 -34.51 28.48 -8.01
N VAL A 6 -34.88 28.63 -6.72
CA VAL A 6 -34.18 27.94 -5.61
C VAL A 6 -34.40 26.45 -5.68
N ALA A 7 -35.64 25.99 -5.96
CA ALA A 7 -35.93 24.56 -6.09
C ALA A 7 -35.22 23.92 -7.30
N ALA A 8 -35.17 24.64 -8.43
CA ALA A 8 -34.41 24.19 -9.62
C ALA A 8 -32.90 24.14 -9.36
N GLY A 9 -32.34 25.09 -8.60
CA GLY A 9 -30.93 25.09 -8.20
C GLY A 9 -30.57 23.90 -7.30
N ILE A 10 -31.45 23.54 -6.36
CA ILE A 10 -31.25 22.38 -5.47
C ILE A 10 -31.35 21.07 -6.27
N LEU A 11 -32.31 20.96 -7.19
CA LEU A 11 -32.44 19.77 -8.05
C LEU A 11 -31.25 19.63 -9.02
N LEU A 12 -30.74 20.73 -9.57
CA LEU A 12 -29.53 20.71 -10.40
C LEU A 12 -28.29 20.36 -9.60
N GLY A 13 -28.14 20.82 -8.36
CA GLY A 13 -27.07 20.45 -7.45
C GLY A 13 -27.09 18.96 -7.10
N TRP A 14 -28.29 18.36 -7.00
CA TRP A 14 -28.44 16.91 -6.81
C TRP A 14 -28.13 16.10 -8.05
N ALA A 15 -28.48 16.60 -9.24
CA ALA A 15 -28.19 15.95 -10.51
C ALA A 15 -26.72 16.09 -10.94
N LEU A 16 -26.04 17.14 -10.46
CA LEU A 16 -24.60 17.36 -10.68
C LEU A 16 -23.74 16.83 -9.52
N ARG A 17 -24.19 15.81 -8.80
CA ARG A 17 -23.27 15.07 -7.93
C ARG A 17 -22.05 14.69 -8.78
N PRO A 18 -20.83 15.13 -8.42
CA PRO A 18 -19.64 14.73 -9.15
C PRO A 18 -19.60 13.20 -9.13
N PHE A 19 -19.78 12.62 -10.30
CA PHE A 19 -19.67 11.18 -10.48
C PHE A 19 -18.30 10.75 -9.98
N GLY A 20 -18.25 9.90 -8.92
CA GLY A 20 -17.01 9.31 -8.44
C GLY A 20 -16.34 9.97 -7.25
N ALA A 21 -17.02 10.80 -6.45
CA ALA A 21 -16.59 11.04 -5.09
C ALA A 21 -16.85 9.75 -4.30
N GLU A 22 -15.90 8.83 -4.33
CA GLU A 22 -15.85 7.73 -3.37
C GLU A 22 -15.88 8.37 -1.99
N ASP A 23 -16.81 7.92 -1.16
CA ASP A 23 -16.92 8.41 0.20
C ASP A 23 -15.59 8.10 0.89
N ALA A 24 -14.85 9.14 1.31
CA ALA A 24 -13.56 8.96 1.99
C ALA A 24 -13.68 8.08 3.24
N GLY A 25 -14.89 7.94 3.80
CA GLY A 25 -15.20 6.99 4.88
C GLY A 25 -15.21 5.52 4.44
N SER A 26 -15.22 5.23 3.12
CA SER A 26 -15.15 3.87 2.58
C SER A 26 -13.73 3.41 2.23
N LEU A 27 -12.71 4.27 2.36
CA LEU A 27 -11.32 3.93 2.06
C LEU A 27 -10.68 3.18 3.23
N TYR A 28 -10.09 2.02 2.91
CA TYR A 28 -9.23 1.30 3.84
C TYR A 28 -7.77 1.67 3.56
N VAL A 29 -7.21 2.54 4.37
CA VAL A 29 -5.87 3.11 4.16
C VAL A 29 -4.81 2.17 4.73
N VAL A 30 -3.86 1.77 3.89
CA VAL A 30 -2.70 0.96 4.28
C VAL A 30 -1.50 1.88 4.47
N ASP A 31 -1.04 2.07 5.70
CA ASP A 31 0.17 2.84 6.03
C ASP A 31 1.44 1.99 5.88
N THR A 32 1.38 0.75 6.36
CA THR A 32 2.48 -0.21 6.29
C THR A 32 2.01 -1.48 5.61
N LEU A 33 2.71 -1.90 4.56
CA LEU A 33 2.45 -3.12 3.81
C LEU A 33 3.59 -4.11 4.02
N ALA A 34 3.31 -5.28 4.58
CA ALA A 34 4.25 -6.37 4.68
C ALA A 34 3.99 -7.41 3.57
N LEU A 35 5.06 -7.91 2.98
CA LEU A 35 5.06 -8.89 1.90
C LEU A 35 6.01 -10.03 2.21
N GLU A 36 5.58 -11.26 1.99
CA GLU A 36 6.39 -12.47 2.11
C GLU A 36 6.12 -13.40 0.93
N THR A 37 7.14 -14.13 0.49
CA THR A 37 6.95 -15.27 -0.43
C THR A 37 7.12 -16.56 0.35
N LYS A 38 6.07 -17.36 0.44
CA LYS A 38 6.04 -18.63 1.16
C LYS A 38 5.37 -19.70 0.30
N ASP A 39 6.03 -20.84 0.15
CA ASP A 39 5.52 -21.99 -0.64
C ASP A 39 5.09 -21.62 -2.07
N GLY A 40 5.77 -20.66 -2.69
CA GLY A 40 5.47 -20.19 -4.05
C GLY A 40 4.29 -19.23 -4.15
N GLN A 41 3.72 -18.81 -3.03
CA GLN A 41 2.70 -17.78 -2.96
C GLN A 41 3.25 -16.50 -2.32
N VAL A 42 2.72 -15.37 -2.75
CA VAL A 42 2.94 -14.08 -2.12
C VAL A 42 1.84 -13.85 -1.09
N ILE A 43 2.23 -13.47 0.11
CA ILE A 43 1.34 -13.06 1.19
C ILE A 43 1.50 -11.56 1.36
N ALA A 44 0.39 -10.82 1.44
CA ALA A 44 0.36 -9.39 1.70
C ALA A 44 -0.50 -9.10 2.93
N THR A 45 -0.03 -8.24 3.83
CA THR A 45 -0.78 -7.83 5.01
C THR A 45 -0.38 -6.44 5.49
N ASP A 46 -1.30 -5.74 6.14
CA ASP A 46 -1.03 -4.51 6.92
C ASP A 46 -0.98 -4.78 8.43
N GLY A 47 -1.00 -6.06 8.82
CA GLY A 47 -1.09 -6.52 10.20
C GLY A 47 -2.51 -6.80 10.69
N THR A 48 -3.54 -6.31 9.98
CA THR A 48 -4.96 -6.51 10.32
C THR A 48 -5.66 -7.38 9.30
N VAL A 49 -5.47 -7.09 8.02
CA VAL A 49 -6.06 -7.80 6.89
C VAL A 49 -4.94 -8.48 6.10
N GLU A 50 -5.24 -9.63 5.54
CA GLU A 50 -4.31 -10.43 4.76
C GLU A 50 -4.94 -10.90 3.46
N GLY A 51 -4.09 -11.00 2.44
CA GLY A 51 -4.40 -11.70 1.20
C GLY A 51 -3.20 -12.49 0.71
N SER A 52 -3.45 -13.53 -0.08
CA SER A 52 -2.43 -14.40 -0.66
C SER A 52 -2.70 -14.63 -2.15
N GLY A 53 -1.65 -14.88 -2.92
CA GLY A 53 -1.80 -15.12 -4.35
C GLY A 53 -0.51 -15.54 -5.03
N ALA A 54 -0.58 -15.89 -6.31
CA ALA A 54 0.60 -16.26 -7.08
C ALA A 54 1.53 -15.08 -7.34
N THR A 55 0.99 -13.85 -7.34
CA THR A 55 1.70 -12.61 -7.56
C THR A 55 1.38 -11.59 -6.47
N VAL A 56 2.18 -10.51 -6.38
CA VAL A 56 1.88 -9.37 -5.48
C VAL A 56 0.49 -8.80 -5.78
N LYS A 57 0.14 -8.69 -7.05
CA LYS A 57 -1.17 -8.19 -7.47
C LYS A 57 -2.30 -9.10 -6.97
N ASP A 58 -2.20 -10.41 -7.17
CA ASP A 58 -3.23 -11.36 -6.72
C ASP A 58 -3.39 -11.32 -5.21
N ALA A 59 -2.29 -11.22 -4.45
CA ALA A 59 -2.32 -11.10 -3.00
C ALA A 59 -3.01 -9.80 -2.53
N LEU A 60 -2.75 -8.67 -3.21
CA LEU A 60 -3.43 -7.40 -2.92
C LEU A 60 -4.90 -7.41 -3.33
N ASP A 61 -5.24 -8.04 -4.45
CA ASP A 61 -6.63 -8.19 -4.90
C ASP A 61 -7.42 -9.05 -3.88
N GLU A 62 -6.83 -10.13 -3.37
CA GLU A 62 -7.45 -10.92 -2.31
C GLU A 62 -7.56 -10.15 -0.99
N MET A 63 -6.49 -9.43 -0.59
CA MET A 63 -6.51 -8.54 0.59
C MET A 63 -7.66 -7.54 0.48
N ALA A 64 -7.91 -6.97 -0.70
CA ALA A 64 -9.01 -6.04 -0.94
C ALA A 64 -10.40 -6.66 -0.70
N LEU A 65 -10.57 -7.97 -0.93
CA LEU A 65 -11.83 -8.67 -0.63
C LEU A 65 -12.10 -8.82 0.87
N HIS A 66 -11.06 -8.78 1.68
CA HIS A 66 -11.15 -8.92 3.14
C HIS A 66 -11.21 -7.57 3.87
N THR A 67 -11.00 -6.45 3.18
CA THR A 67 -11.08 -5.11 3.77
C THR A 67 -12.53 -4.65 3.95
N PRO A 68 -12.82 -3.86 4.98
CA PRO A 68 -14.17 -3.30 5.18
C PRO A 68 -14.52 -2.17 4.22
N GLY A 69 -13.64 -1.83 3.29
CA GLY A 69 -13.80 -0.75 2.31
C GLY A 69 -12.90 -0.95 1.10
N ILE A 70 -12.67 0.10 0.34
CA ILE A 70 -11.79 0.08 -0.83
C ILE A 70 -10.34 0.16 -0.36
N LEU A 71 -9.52 -0.84 -0.72
CA LEU A 71 -8.09 -0.85 -0.41
C LEU A 71 -7.40 0.36 -1.04
N PHE A 72 -6.76 1.18 -0.22
CA PHE A 72 -6.14 2.43 -0.65
C PHE A 72 -4.64 2.43 -0.33
N LEU A 73 -3.82 2.23 -1.37
CA LEU A 73 -2.37 2.09 -1.26
C LEU A 73 -1.60 3.40 -1.47
N ARG A 74 -2.26 4.47 -1.91
CA ARG A 74 -1.61 5.76 -2.22
C ARG A 74 -1.03 6.50 -1.02
N GLN A 75 -1.29 6.03 0.18
CA GLN A 75 -0.73 6.57 1.42
C GLN A 75 0.23 5.60 2.11
N THR A 76 0.57 4.49 1.47
CA THR A 76 1.55 3.55 1.99
C THR A 76 2.91 4.25 2.16
N ARG A 77 3.37 4.29 3.40
CA ARG A 77 4.63 4.93 3.78
C ARG A 77 5.77 3.93 3.91
N ARG A 78 5.45 2.69 4.23
CA ARG A 78 6.41 1.63 4.52
C ARG A 78 6.03 0.35 3.81
N ILE A 79 7.04 -0.32 3.26
CA ILE A 79 6.92 -1.66 2.69
C ILE A 79 7.96 -2.52 3.39
N ILE A 80 7.53 -3.64 3.95
CA ILE A 80 8.39 -4.57 4.68
C ILE A 80 8.43 -5.89 3.91
N PHE A 81 9.59 -6.26 3.44
CA PHE A 81 9.82 -7.59 2.86
C PHE A 81 10.27 -8.55 3.95
N CYS A 82 9.50 -9.62 4.14
CA CYS A 82 9.72 -10.65 5.15
C CYS A 82 10.31 -11.91 4.55
N GLY A 83 11.17 -12.61 5.33
CA GLY A 83 11.78 -13.86 4.91
C GLY A 83 12.97 -13.71 3.99
N GLU A 84 13.50 -14.86 3.55
CA GLU A 84 14.64 -14.95 2.65
C GLU A 84 14.17 -14.97 1.18
N ASN A 85 14.71 -14.06 0.35
CA ASN A 85 14.73 -14.10 -1.13
C ASN A 85 13.45 -13.79 -1.92
N ARG A 86 13.55 -12.86 -2.79
CA ARG A 86 12.81 -12.39 -3.97
C ARG A 86 12.35 -10.94 -3.89
N GLU A 87 13.00 -10.14 -3.07
CA GLU A 87 12.67 -8.73 -2.93
C GLU A 87 12.64 -8.00 -4.25
N LEU A 88 13.63 -8.22 -5.13
CA LEU A 88 13.72 -7.53 -6.42
C LEU A 88 12.53 -7.84 -7.32
N GLU A 89 12.06 -9.09 -7.34
CA GLU A 89 10.87 -9.48 -8.11
C GLU A 89 9.61 -8.84 -7.53
N MET A 90 9.48 -8.84 -6.19
CA MET A 90 8.34 -8.19 -5.52
C MET A 90 8.36 -6.68 -5.72
N ILE A 91 9.53 -6.02 -5.65
CA ILE A 91 9.66 -4.57 -5.90
C ILE A 91 9.20 -4.21 -7.32
N ARG A 92 9.54 -5.03 -8.33
CA ARG A 92 9.08 -4.84 -9.71
C ARG A 92 7.58 -5.02 -9.86
N ALA A 93 7.01 -5.93 -9.07
CA ALA A 93 5.59 -6.27 -9.11
C ALA A 93 4.70 -5.35 -8.26
N LEU A 94 5.29 -4.42 -7.49
CA LEU A 94 4.52 -3.45 -6.71
C LEU A 94 3.68 -2.55 -7.62
N PRO A 95 2.39 -2.30 -7.28
CA PRO A 95 1.52 -1.41 -8.03
C PRO A 95 2.07 0.02 -8.10
N ASP A 96 1.80 0.69 -9.23
CA ASP A 96 2.20 2.10 -9.43
C ASP A 96 1.46 3.07 -8.50
N GLU A 97 0.40 2.61 -7.85
CA GLU A 97 -0.37 3.38 -6.87
C GLU A 97 0.41 3.62 -5.58
N ILE A 98 1.38 2.76 -5.26
CA ILE A 98 2.24 2.91 -4.08
C ILE A 98 3.18 4.10 -4.30
N PRO A 99 3.27 5.05 -3.34
CA PRO A 99 4.13 6.21 -3.49
C PRO A 99 5.60 5.83 -3.66
N MET A 100 6.27 6.46 -4.61
CA MET A 100 7.71 6.28 -4.84
C MET A 100 8.58 6.71 -3.64
N GLY A 101 8.03 7.52 -2.73
CA GLY A 101 8.66 7.90 -1.46
C GLY A 101 8.48 6.89 -0.32
N ALA A 102 7.76 5.78 -0.54
CA ALA A 102 7.61 4.75 0.48
C ALA A 102 8.96 4.15 0.85
N PHE A 103 9.22 4.00 2.15
CA PHE A 103 10.44 3.39 2.68
C PHE A 103 10.40 1.87 2.55
N LEU A 104 11.53 1.28 2.17
CA LEU A 104 11.67 -0.16 2.04
C LEU A 104 12.45 -0.74 3.21
N TYR A 105 11.86 -1.71 3.87
CA TYR A 105 12.47 -2.46 4.97
C TYR A 105 12.56 -3.93 4.58
N GLN A 106 13.60 -4.59 5.11
CA GLN A 106 13.80 -6.02 4.97
C GLN A 106 13.99 -6.65 6.34
N THR A 107 13.41 -7.83 6.52
CA THR A 107 13.60 -8.64 7.72
C THR A 107 13.60 -10.12 7.38
N GLU A 108 14.46 -10.88 8.06
CA GLU A 108 14.46 -12.35 7.97
C GLU A 108 13.30 -12.97 8.77
N GLN A 109 12.60 -12.17 9.57
CA GLN A 109 11.48 -12.66 10.36
C GLN A 109 10.27 -12.94 9.46
N PRO A 110 9.48 -13.99 9.78
CA PRO A 110 8.27 -14.30 9.04
C PRO A 110 7.18 -13.23 9.27
N ILE A 111 6.29 -13.11 8.29
CA ILE A 111 5.22 -12.10 8.27
C ILE A 111 4.28 -12.21 9.49
N GLU A 112 4.12 -13.40 10.06
CA GLU A 112 3.34 -13.62 11.28
C GLU A 112 3.86 -12.79 12.46
N ARG A 113 5.19 -12.61 12.56
CA ARG A 113 5.81 -11.76 13.59
C ARG A 113 5.46 -10.31 13.42
N ILE A 114 5.36 -9.84 12.17
CA ILE A 114 4.95 -8.46 11.87
C ILE A 114 3.51 -8.18 12.32
N LYS A 115 2.61 -9.17 12.18
CA LYS A 115 1.22 -9.05 12.65
C LYS A 115 1.09 -8.97 14.16
N GLU A 116 1.96 -9.66 14.88
CA GLU A 116 1.94 -9.71 16.35
C GLU A 116 2.59 -8.46 16.99
N ASP A 117 3.44 -7.76 16.24
CA ASP A 117 4.23 -6.64 16.77
C ASP A 117 3.46 -5.31 16.69
N LYS A 118 2.75 -5.01 17.78
CA LYS A 118 1.99 -3.76 17.90
C LYS A 118 2.88 -2.50 18.00
N GLU A 119 4.14 -2.67 18.39
CA GLU A 119 5.10 -1.57 18.57
C GLU A 119 5.91 -1.30 17.28
N LEU A 120 5.74 -2.14 16.26
CA LEU A 120 6.52 -2.05 15.02
C LEU A 120 6.49 -0.65 14.41
N ASN A 121 5.32 -0.03 14.32
CA ASN A 121 5.18 1.32 13.76
C ASN A 121 5.95 2.37 14.57
N GLU A 122 6.02 2.24 15.88
CA GLU A 122 6.77 3.15 16.75
C GLU A 122 8.28 2.97 16.54
N VAL A 123 8.74 1.72 16.46
CA VAL A 123 10.15 1.40 16.19
C VAL A 123 10.60 1.91 14.83
N LEU A 124 9.79 1.68 13.78
CA LEU A 124 10.09 2.16 12.44
C LEU A 124 10.11 3.69 12.37
N THR A 125 9.16 4.36 13.02
CA THR A 125 9.12 5.83 13.11
C THR A 125 10.35 6.39 13.84
N ALA A 126 10.77 5.75 14.92
CA ALA A 126 11.98 6.15 15.63
C ALA A 126 13.22 6.05 14.74
N ARG A 127 13.38 4.96 13.98
CA ARG A 127 14.48 4.77 13.02
C ARG A 127 14.50 5.82 11.92
N GLU A 128 13.33 6.17 11.36
CA GLU A 128 13.19 7.22 10.35
C GLU A 128 13.58 8.58 10.92
N THR A 129 13.20 8.87 12.16
CA THR A 129 13.52 10.15 12.85
C THR A 129 14.99 10.26 13.22
N GLU A 130 15.65 9.15 13.58
CA GLU A 130 17.08 9.10 13.88
C GLU A 130 17.99 9.27 12.66
N GLY A 131 17.40 9.41 11.45
CA GLY A 131 18.15 9.64 10.21
C GLY A 131 18.91 8.42 9.70
N LEU A 132 18.53 7.23 10.12
CA LEU A 132 19.01 6.00 9.52
C LEU A 132 18.61 5.99 8.05
N MET A 133 19.58 5.79 7.15
CA MET A 133 19.34 5.78 5.71
C MET A 133 18.52 4.55 5.31
N VAL A 134 17.20 4.69 5.35
CA VAL A 134 16.28 3.69 4.79
C VAL A 134 16.03 4.05 3.34
N PRO A 135 16.28 3.15 2.38
CA PRO A 135 16.07 3.46 0.97
C PRO A 135 14.58 3.62 0.68
N SER A 136 14.24 4.57 -0.19
CA SER A 136 12.91 4.71 -0.74
C SER A 136 12.71 3.81 -1.96
N LEU A 137 11.45 3.53 -2.31
CA LEU A 137 11.09 2.78 -3.52
C LEU A 137 11.71 3.40 -4.77
N ALA A 138 11.74 4.75 -4.87
CA ALA A 138 12.37 5.46 -5.97
C ALA A 138 13.86 5.16 -6.09
N GLN A 139 14.58 5.18 -4.96
CA GLN A 139 16.03 4.92 -4.95
C GLN A 139 16.35 3.49 -5.41
N VAL A 140 15.60 2.51 -4.90
CA VAL A 140 15.83 1.11 -5.26
C VAL A 140 15.45 0.85 -6.72
N ARG A 141 14.32 1.34 -7.21
CA ARG A 141 13.93 1.21 -8.63
C ARG A 141 14.94 1.86 -9.56
N ASN A 142 15.46 3.04 -9.22
CA ASN A 142 16.51 3.69 -10.02
C ASN A 142 17.81 2.88 -10.05
N GLN A 143 18.22 2.28 -8.93
CA GLN A 143 19.39 1.42 -8.88
C GLN A 143 19.22 0.19 -9.78
N MET A 144 18.04 -0.46 -9.73
CA MET A 144 17.74 -1.61 -10.59
C MET A 144 17.83 -1.27 -12.08
N LEU A 145 17.33 -0.09 -12.50
CA LEU A 145 17.42 0.37 -13.90
C LEU A 145 18.86 0.64 -14.33
N LEU A 146 19.71 1.13 -13.43
CA LEU A 146 21.12 1.34 -13.73
C LEU A 146 21.84 0.00 -13.91
N ASP A 147 21.56 -0.98 -13.06
CA ASP A 147 22.18 -2.31 -13.13
C ASP A 147 21.76 -3.07 -14.41
N GLU A 148 20.50 -2.93 -14.86
CA GLU A 148 20.02 -3.51 -16.12
C GLU A 148 20.67 -2.89 -17.37
N ASN A 149 20.99 -1.60 -17.34
CA ASN A 149 21.63 -0.91 -18.48
C ASN A 149 23.13 -1.16 -18.59
N MET A 150 23.76 -1.77 -17.56
CA MET A 150 25.19 -2.09 -17.55
C MET A 150 25.50 -3.54 -17.99
N GLN A 151 24.49 -4.37 -18.26
CA GLN A 151 24.61 -5.74 -18.75
C GLN A 151 24.38 -5.81 -20.26
#